data_ec6d9a819853fc909f295a061973a4ee
#
_entry.id   ec6d9a819853fc909f295a061973a4ee
#
_cell.length_a   1.000
_cell.length_b   1.000
_cell.length_c   1.000
_cell.angle_alpha   90.00
_cell.angle_beta   90.00
_cell.angle_gamma   90.00
#
_symmetry.space_group_name_H-M   'P 1'
#
loop_
_entity.id
_entity.type
_entity.pdbx_description
1 polymer ?
#
loop_
_entity_poly.entity_id
_entity_poly.type
_entity_poly.pdbx_seq_one_letter_code
_entity_poly.pdbx_strand_id
1 'polypeptide(L)'
;MFKKYKKIIITLLFVLSSISSYAFRLDNIIFNQRIDGPDGGYRESYIVNDSLEKVRYKISVLPGNEKDGSKYVQVYPRVITVEPKSKGVVKIYAKAPSSIEKGEYHFKLQFKPIVIPTLAKAKDGKITGTANIQISPIIDMKGYAGEIDFKNVIKFEDIKVENNLNGKGIIVTGKLSNDSFAGIDFGAEAYGFNDFFYGAAYIGNVEKETKNKFIKLSFSQIKKPSDLKKIIFYRTPSNKREIIKEITINQ
;
A
#
# COMPACT_ATOMS: atom_id res chain seq x y z
N MET A 1 -11.07 22.34 46.98
CA MET A 1 -10.65 20.99 46.50
C MET A 1 -10.51 20.91 44.96
N PHE A 2 -11.42 21.41 44.16
CA PHE A 2 -11.42 21.35 42.68
C PHE A 2 -10.21 21.98 41.96
N LYS A 3 -9.63 23.07 42.49
CA LYS A 3 -8.46 23.74 41.84
C LYS A 3 -7.20 22.87 41.78
N LYS A 4 -7.00 21.97 42.77
CA LYS A 4 -5.83 21.10 42.84
C LYS A 4 -5.88 19.98 41.79
N TYR A 5 -7.07 19.40 41.56
CA TYR A 5 -7.29 18.35 40.55
C TYR A 5 -7.19 18.90 39.12
N LYS A 6 -7.62 20.14 38.87
CA LYS A 6 -7.52 20.79 37.56
C LYS A 6 -6.06 20.93 37.12
N LYS A 7 -5.14 21.25 38.01
CA LYS A 7 -3.69 21.31 37.70
C LYS A 7 -3.11 19.93 37.38
N ILE A 8 -3.50 18.89 38.14
CA ILE A 8 -3.04 17.51 37.93
C ILE A 8 -3.53 16.99 36.58
N ILE A 9 -4.79 17.22 36.21
CA ILE A 9 -5.37 16.81 34.94
C ILE A 9 -4.69 17.51 33.77
N ILE A 10 -4.40 18.82 33.86
CA ILE A 10 -3.69 19.56 32.81
C ILE A 10 -2.26 19.06 32.66
N THR A 11 -1.57 18.76 33.76
CA THR A 11 -0.22 18.21 33.72
C THR A 11 -0.21 16.80 33.12
N LEU A 12 -1.20 15.97 33.43
CA LEU A 12 -1.36 14.63 32.87
C LEU A 12 -1.67 14.68 31.36
N LEU A 13 -2.52 15.60 30.93
CA LEU A 13 -2.81 15.85 29.50
C LEU A 13 -1.54 16.34 28.75
N PHE A 14 -0.71 17.17 29.36
CA PHE A 14 0.54 17.63 28.76
C PHE A 14 1.60 16.51 28.64
N VAL A 15 1.67 15.62 29.64
CA VAL A 15 2.57 14.44 29.60
C VAL A 15 2.09 13.43 28.54
N LEU A 16 0.79 13.23 28.37
CA LEU A 16 0.22 12.36 27.33
C LEU A 16 0.40 12.91 25.91
N SER A 17 0.46 14.24 25.73
CA SER A 17 0.68 14.85 24.41
C SER A 17 2.13 14.82 23.96
N SER A 18 3.08 14.52 24.84
CA SER A 18 4.51 14.43 24.52
C SER A 18 4.99 13.04 24.07
N ILE A 19 4.09 12.05 23.94
CA ILE A 19 4.41 10.78 23.30
C ILE A 19 4.47 11.04 21.80
N SER A 20 5.61 11.53 21.34
CA SER A 20 5.92 11.59 19.91
C SER A 20 5.98 10.16 19.38
N SER A 21 4.88 9.71 18.79
CA SER A 21 4.86 8.47 18.03
C SER A 21 5.85 8.63 16.89
N TYR A 22 6.98 7.94 16.95
CA TYR A 22 7.92 7.83 15.84
C TYR A 22 7.23 6.99 14.76
N ALA A 23 6.46 7.65 13.91
CA ALA A 23 5.72 6.99 12.86
C ALA A 23 6.65 6.71 11.68
N PHE A 24 7.07 5.47 11.56
CA PHE A 24 7.60 4.93 10.33
C PHE A 24 6.42 4.52 9.45
N ARG A 25 6.37 5.05 8.23
CA ARG A 25 5.34 4.70 7.25
C ARG A 25 5.97 4.26 5.94
N LEU A 26 5.43 3.20 5.38
CA LEU A 26 5.76 2.73 4.04
C LEU A 26 4.59 3.03 3.12
N ASP A 27 4.84 3.74 2.04
CA ASP A 27 3.86 4.02 1.01
C ASP A 27 4.19 3.22 -0.26
N ASN A 28 3.15 2.84 -1.01
CA ASN A 28 3.26 2.16 -2.30
C ASN A 28 4.06 0.84 -2.26
N ILE A 29 3.78 0.00 -1.26
CA ILE A 29 4.52 -1.24 -0.96
C ILE A 29 4.01 -2.50 -1.68
N ILE A 30 3.13 -2.35 -2.66
CA ILE A 30 2.52 -3.47 -3.37
C ILE A 30 3.26 -3.68 -4.69
N PHE A 31 3.60 -4.94 -5.03
CA PHE A 31 4.38 -5.27 -6.24
C PHE A 31 3.60 -6.15 -7.19
N ASN A 32 2.57 -6.56 -7.28
CA ASN A 32 1.80 -7.43 -8.19
C ASN A 32 2.06 -7.20 -9.69
N GLN A 33 3.23 -7.63 -10.18
CA GLN A 33 3.63 -7.37 -11.58
C GLN A 33 4.17 -8.61 -12.26
N ARG A 34 4.09 -8.64 -13.61
CA ARG A 34 4.72 -9.67 -14.44
C ARG A 34 6.24 -9.54 -14.37
N ILE A 35 6.94 -10.66 -14.05
CA ILE A 35 8.39 -10.67 -13.87
C ILE A 35 9.15 -11.37 -15.02
N ASP A 36 8.47 -12.14 -15.88
CA ASP A 36 9.05 -12.87 -17.02
C ASP A 36 8.91 -12.12 -18.35
N GLY A 37 8.27 -10.95 -18.33
CA GLY A 37 8.15 -10.09 -19.51
C GLY A 37 9.49 -9.44 -19.92
N PRO A 38 9.56 -8.84 -21.13
CA PRO A 38 10.81 -8.25 -21.65
C PRO A 38 11.38 -7.17 -20.71
N ASP A 39 10.53 -6.37 -20.10
CA ASP A 39 10.93 -5.28 -19.19
C ASP A 39 10.99 -5.71 -17.71
N GLY A 40 10.49 -6.91 -17.37
CA GLY A 40 10.28 -7.31 -15.99
C GLY A 40 9.23 -6.46 -15.29
N GLY A 41 9.22 -6.49 -13.93
CA GLY A 41 8.38 -5.67 -13.08
C GLY A 41 9.17 -4.57 -12.37
N TYR A 42 8.62 -3.36 -12.26
CA TYR A 42 9.26 -2.23 -11.60
C TYR A 42 8.28 -1.50 -10.68
N ARG A 43 8.73 -1.15 -9.48
CA ARG A 43 7.95 -0.36 -8.52
C ARG A 43 8.83 0.59 -7.71
N GLU A 44 8.32 1.78 -7.46
CA GLU A 44 8.87 2.68 -6.46
C GLU A 44 8.01 2.63 -5.20
N SER A 45 8.66 2.36 -4.09
CA SER A 45 8.08 2.41 -2.74
C SER A 45 8.71 3.54 -1.97
N TYR A 46 8.01 4.09 -0.98
CA TYR A 46 8.50 5.24 -0.24
C TYR A 46 8.57 4.92 1.25
N ILE A 47 9.71 5.28 1.84
CA ILE A 47 9.87 5.33 3.29
C ILE A 47 9.58 6.77 3.71
N VAL A 48 8.55 6.98 4.51
CA VAL A 48 8.20 8.31 5.04
C VAL A 48 8.70 8.42 6.47
N ASN A 49 9.51 9.42 6.71
CA ASN A 49 10.03 9.74 8.03
C ASN A 49 9.27 10.93 8.62
N ASP A 50 8.24 10.64 9.40
CA ASP A 50 7.44 11.66 10.09
C ASP A 50 8.07 12.11 11.42
N SER A 51 9.26 11.59 11.80
CA SER A 51 9.98 11.96 13.01
C SER A 51 10.79 13.26 12.85
N LEU A 52 11.36 13.74 13.94
CA LEU A 52 12.28 14.86 13.97
C LEU A 52 13.75 14.43 13.85
N GLU A 53 14.00 13.13 13.77
CA GLU A 53 15.34 12.57 13.69
C GLU A 53 15.56 11.87 12.34
N LYS A 54 16.82 11.87 11.92
CA LYS A 54 17.26 11.13 10.74
C LYS A 54 17.15 9.62 10.99
N VAL A 55 16.57 8.88 10.06
CA VAL A 55 16.47 7.43 10.12
C VAL A 55 17.28 6.78 9.00
N ARG A 56 17.82 5.60 9.28
CA ARG A 56 18.59 4.83 8.30
C ARG A 56 18.12 3.38 8.31
N TYR A 57 17.91 2.81 7.13
CA TYR A 57 17.47 1.43 6.97
C TYR A 57 18.39 0.66 6.02
N LYS A 58 18.67 -0.59 6.37
CA LYS A 58 19.16 -1.62 5.43
C LYS A 58 17.95 -2.35 4.86
N ILE A 59 17.89 -2.45 3.54
CA ILE A 59 16.81 -3.13 2.84
C ILE A 59 17.36 -4.44 2.28
N SER A 60 16.69 -5.54 2.60
CA SER A 60 17.08 -6.88 2.18
C SER A 60 15.90 -7.58 1.51
N VAL A 61 16.16 -8.33 0.44
CA VAL A 61 15.21 -9.26 -0.15
C VAL A 61 15.37 -10.60 0.57
N LEU A 62 14.25 -11.16 1.03
CA LEU A 62 14.19 -12.46 1.71
C LEU A 62 13.32 -13.41 0.89
N PRO A 63 13.51 -14.73 1.03
CA PRO A 63 12.68 -15.73 0.39
C PRO A 63 11.19 -15.60 0.73
N GLY A 64 10.35 -15.89 -0.24
CA GLY A 64 8.90 -16.01 -0.06
C GLY A 64 8.50 -17.35 0.56
N ASN A 65 7.23 -17.48 0.96
CA ASN A 65 6.73 -18.68 1.61
C ASN A 65 6.31 -19.80 0.64
N GLU A 66 5.92 -19.42 -0.60
CA GLU A 66 5.51 -20.37 -1.65
C GLU A 66 6.59 -20.41 -2.75
N LYS A 67 6.21 -20.37 -4.06
CA LYS A 67 7.19 -20.27 -5.15
C LYS A 67 8.11 -19.06 -4.89
N ASP A 68 9.34 -19.30 -4.47
CA ASP A 68 10.28 -18.24 -4.10
C ASP A 68 10.76 -17.47 -5.32
N GLY A 69 10.43 -16.18 -5.35
CA GLY A 69 10.83 -15.22 -6.37
C GLY A 69 12.03 -14.37 -5.99
N SER A 70 12.55 -14.49 -4.77
CA SER A 70 13.56 -13.56 -4.22
C SER A 70 14.82 -13.43 -5.07
N LYS A 71 15.26 -14.52 -5.70
CA LYS A 71 16.44 -14.55 -6.59
C LYS A 71 16.30 -13.70 -7.85
N TYR A 72 15.08 -13.34 -8.21
CA TYR A 72 14.78 -12.50 -9.39
C TYR A 72 14.59 -11.04 -9.02
N VAL A 73 14.67 -10.68 -7.72
CA VAL A 73 14.35 -9.35 -7.22
C VAL A 73 15.61 -8.59 -6.82
N GLN A 74 15.66 -7.35 -7.24
CA GLN A 74 16.70 -6.40 -6.84
C GLN A 74 16.06 -5.17 -6.21
N VAL A 75 16.71 -4.62 -5.19
CA VAL A 75 16.28 -3.37 -4.53
C VAL A 75 17.40 -2.34 -4.55
N TYR A 76 17.04 -1.09 -4.75
CA TYR A 76 17.97 0.02 -4.74
C TYR A 76 17.33 1.28 -4.14
N PRO A 77 18.05 1.99 -3.25
CA PRO A 77 19.31 1.60 -2.64
C PRO A 77 19.13 0.47 -1.59
N ARG A 78 20.18 -0.31 -1.33
CA ARG A 78 20.18 -1.32 -0.26
C ARG A 78 20.32 -0.74 1.13
N VAL A 79 20.82 0.49 1.23
CA VAL A 79 20.86 1.28 2.45
C VAL A 79 20.35 2.67 2.11
N ILE A 80 19.40 3.16 2.87
CA ILE A 80 18.80 4.47 2.67
C ILE A 80 18.80 5.25 3.97
N THR A 81 19.15 6.53 3.87
CA THR A 81 18.98 7.50 4.95
C THR A 81 17.86 8.44 4.56
N VAL A 82 16.89 8.64 5.46
CA VAL A 82 15.76 9.53 5.24
C VAL A 82 15.82 10.64 6.29
N GLU A 83 15.91 11.87 5.80
CA GLU A 83 15.95 13.06 6.65
C GLU A 83 14.64 13.26 7.40
N PRO A 84 14.60 14.04 8.49
CA PRO A 84 13.38 14.39 9.20
C PRO A 84 12.31 14.96 8.27
N LYS A 85 11.05 14.58 8.49
CA LYS A 85 9.89 15.09 7.73
C LYS A 85 10.02 14.95 6.20
N SER A 86 10.74 13.94 5.75
CA SER A 86 11.01 13.69 4.33
C SER A 86 10.67 12.27 3.88
N LYS A 87 10.82 12.01 2.58
CA LYS A 87 10.59 10.70 1.96
C LYS A 87 11.88 10.20 1.33
N GLY A 88 12.13 8.90 1.49
CA GLY A 88 13.16 8.18 0.78
C GLY A 88 12.54 7.21 -0.25
N VAL A 89 13.11 7.13 -1.44
CA VAL A 89 12.62 6.26 -2.52
C VAL A 89 13.38 4.94 -2.50
N VAL A 90 12.65 3.83 -2.56
CA VAL A 90 13.18 2.47 -2.73
C VAL A 90 12.63 1.92 -4.04
N LYS A 91 13.53 1.62 -4.97
CA LYS A 91 13.21 1.03 -6.27
C LYS A 91 13.29 -0.49 -6.15
N ILE A 92 12.23 -1.15 -6.58
CA ILE A 92 12.11 -2.61 -6.60
C ILE A 92 12.03 -3.01 -8.06
N TYR A 93 12.92 -3.88 -8.49
CA TYR A 93 12.94 -4.43 -9.82
C TYR A 93 12.96 -5.94 -9.74
N ALA A 94 12.10 -6.60 -10.49
CA ALA A 94 12.04 -8.06 -10.55
C ALA A 94 12.05 -8.52 -12.01
N LYS A 95 12.99 -9.40 -12.36
CA LYS A 95 13.09 -9.99 -13.69
C LYS A 95 13.48 -11.45 -13.62
N ALA A 96 12.59 -12.29 -14.11
CA ALA A 96 12.83 -13.73 -14.27
C ALA A 96 13.10 -14.07 -15.77
N PRO A 97 13.74 -15.21 -16.04
CA PRO A 97 13.84 -15.74 -17.39
C PRO A 97 12.45 -15.98 -17.99
N SER A 98 12.31 -15.83 -19.32
CA SER A 98 11.04 -16.12 -20.01
C SER A 98 10.64 -17.61 -19.94
N SER A 99 11.59 -18.48 -19.66
CA SER A 99 11.38 -19.94 -19.48
C SER A 99 10.94 -20.33 -18.08
N ILE A 100 10.75 -19.37 -17.16
CA ILE A 100 10.29 -19.70 -15.80
C ILE A 100 8.89 -20.29 -15.85
N GLU A 101 8.60 -21.23 -14.95
CA GLU A 101 7.27 -21.83 -14.82
C GLU A 101 6.20 -20.76 -14.55
N LYS A 102 5.07 -20.87 -15.24
CA LYS A 102 3.91 -20.00 -15.02
C LYS A 102 3.40 -20.10 -13.59
N GLY A 103 3.07 -18.94 -12.98
CA GLY A 103 2.52 -18.91 -11.65
C GLY A 103 2.84 -17.64 -10.88
N GLU A 104 2.35 -17.58 -9.65
CA GLU A 104 2.64 -16.50 -8.69
C GLU A 104 3.92 -16.83 -7.91
N TYR A 105 4.78 -15.84 -7.76
CA TYR A 105 6.08 -15.91 -7.09
C TYR A 105 6.10 -14.95 -5.92
N HIS A 106 6.56 -15.41 -4.77
CA HIS A 106 6.56 -14.65 -3.53
C HIS A 106 7.97 -14.25 -3.13
N PHE A 107 8.12 -13.08 -2.55
CA PHE A 107 9.34 -12.61 -1.92
C PHE A 107 9.00 -11.63 -0.79
N LYS A 108 9.97 -11.34 0.06
CA LYS A 108 9.77 -10.41 1.18
C LYS A 108 10.81 -9.30 1.12
N LEU A 109 10.41 -8.10 1.50
CA LEU A 109 11.33 -7.00 1.77
C LEU A 109 11.41 -6.76 3.27
N GLN A 110 12.62 -6.82 3.81
CA GLN A 110 12.90 -6.47 5.19
C GLN A 110 13.54 -5.09 5.24
N PHE A 111 12.99 -4.23 6.09
CA PHE A 111 13.53 -2.90 6.39
C PHE A 111 14.13 -2.92 7.79
N LYS A 112 15.45 -3.19 7.89
CA LYS A 112 16.15 -3.28 9.17
C LYS A 112 16.72 -1.91 9.53
N PRO A 113 16.30 -1.28 10.65
CA PRO A 113 16.87 -0.01 11.09
C PRO A 113 18.36 -0.18 11.43
N ILE A 114 19.15 0.83 11.04
CA ILE A 114 20.55 0.96 11.42
C ILE A 114 20.61 2.06 12.48
N VAL A 115 20.95 1.68 13.70
CA VAL A 115 21.18 2.65 14.79
C VAL A 115 22.46 3.38 14.48
N ILE A 116 22.38 4.70 14.43
CA ILE A 116 23.57 5.55 14.46
C ILE A 116 23.85 5.79 15.95
N PRO A 117 24.96 5.28 16.50
CA PRO A 117 25.28 5.53 17.90
C PRO A 117 25.40 7.04 18.10
N THR A 118 24.51 7.64 18.84
CA THR A 118 24.72 8.98 19.39
C THR A 118 25.57 8.80 20.61
N LEU A 119 26.79 9.37 20.60
CA LEU A 119 27.58 9.47 21.80
C LEU A 119 26.80 10.35 22.79
N ALA A 120 26.10 9.71 23.71
CA ALA A 120 25.54 10.42 24.85
C ALA A 120 26.72 11.02 25.61
N LYS A 121 26.88 12.36 25.56
CA LYS A 121 27.79 13.04 26.47
C LYS A 121 27.24 12.77 27.87
N ALA A 122 27.96 11.94 28.62
CA ALA A 122 27.69 11.76 30.03
C ALA A 122 27.90 13.13 30.70
N LYS A 123 26.83 13.84 31.02
CA LYS A 123 26.85 14.90 32.00
C LYS A 123 26.90 14.20 33.37
N ASP A 124 27.92 14.48 34.11
CA ASP A 124 28.08 14.12 35.53
C ASP A 124 28.25 12.63 35.85
N GLY A 125 29.02 11.87 35.05
CA GLY A 125 29.46 10.52 35.45
C GLY A 125 28.34 9.47 35.66
N LYS A 126 27.09 9.77 35.37
CA LYS A 126 25.95 8.82 35.44
C LYS A 126 25.71 8.21 34.07
N ILE A 127 25.93 6.90 33.95
CA ILE A 127 25.56 6.12 32.79
C ILE A 127 24.02 5.96 32.83
N THR A 128 23.31 6.73 32.04
CA THR A 128 21.89 6.50 31.79
C THR A 128 21.75 5.52 30.62
N GLY A 129 21.34 4.30 30.92
CA GLY A 129 21.00 3.32 29.90
C GLY A 129 19.70 3.72 29.21
N THR A 130 19.72 3.93 27.89
CA THR A 130 18.52 4.07 27.06
C THR A 130 18.23 2.75 26.39
N ALA A 131 17.02 2.19 26.60
CA ALA A 131 16.56 1.04 25.86
C ALA A 131 15.97 1.53 24.52
N ASN A 132 16.56 1.11 23.41
CA ASN A 132 16.03 1.39 22.06
C ASN A 132 15.27 0.16 21.53
N ILE A 133 13.96 0.27 21.36
CA ILE A 133 13.16 -0.74 20.69
C ILE A 133 13.30 -0.51 19.18
N GLN A 134 13.74 -1.55 18.46
CA GLN A 134 13.86 -1.52 17.01
C GLN A 134 12.83 -2.43 16.37
N ILE A 135 12.00 -1.88 15.49
CA ILE A 135 11.05 -2.63 14.68
C ILE A 135 11.65 -2.81 13.29
N SER A 136 11.76 -4.05 12.84
CA SER A 136 12.22 -4.40 11.49
C SER A 136 11.04 -4.95 10.69
N PRO A 137 10.24 -4.11 10.02
CA PRO A 137 9.11 -4.59 9.26
C PRO A 137 9.55 -5.49 8.10
N ILE A 138 8.77 -6.55 7.88
CA ILE A 138 8.92 -7.48 6.76
C ILE A 138 7.60 -7.41 5.97
N ILE A 139 7.70 -7.11 4.68
CA ILE A 139 6.56 -6.94 3.79
C ILE A 139 6.56 -8.07 2.77
N ASP A 140 5.46 -8.81 2.72
CA ASP A 140 5.24 -9.81 1.68
C ASP A 140 4.87 -9.12 0.37
N MET A 141 5.52 -9.56 -0.71
CA MET A 141 5.32 -9.06 -2.07
C MET A 141 5.16 -10.22 -3.03
N LYS A 142 4.47 -9.97 -4.15
CA LYS A 142 4.16 -10.96 -5.15
C LYS A 142 4.50 -10.46 -6.54
N GLY A 143 5.08 -11.32 -7.36
CA GLY A 143 5.18 -11.15 -8.79
C GLY A 143 4.54 -12.37 -9.48
N TYR A 144 4.34 -12.32 -10.78
CA TYR A 144 3.84 -13.46 -11.52
C TYR A 144 4.58 -13.65 -12.85
N ALA A 145 4.67 -14.91 -13.30
CA ALA A 145 5.20 -15.28 -14.60
C ALA A 145 4.08 -15.85 -15.47
N GLY A 146 4.11 -15.55 -16.75
CA GLY A 146 3.08 -15.90 -17.73
C GLY A 146 2.15 -14.75 -18.04
N GLU A 147 1.48 -14.82 -19.18
CA GLU A 147 0.50 -13.82 -19.61
C GLU A 147 -0.85 -14.04 -18.92
N ILE A 148 -1.49 -12.94 -18.56
CA ILE A 148 -2.84 -12.91 -18.00
C ILE A 148 -3.64 -11.87 -18.78
N ASP A 149 -4.72 -12.30 -19.41
CA ASP A 149 -5.71 -11.38 -19.98
C ASP A 149 -6.69 -10.95 -18.89
N PHE A 150 -6.32 -9.89 -18.17
CA PHE A 150 -7.10 -9.40 -17.05
C PHE A 150 -8.52 -8.98 -17.41
N LYS A 151 -8.76 -8.57 -18.66
CA LYS A 151 -10.11 -8.19 -19.12
C LYS A 151 -11.09 -9.37 -19.12
N ASN A 152 -10.57 -10.57 -19.39
CA ASN A 152 -11.38 -11.78 -19.47
C ASN A 152 -11.46 -12.56 -18.14
N VAL A 153 -10.39 -12.54 -17.34
CA VAL A 153 -10.34 -13.32 -16.09
C VAL A 153 -10.92 -12.56 -14.87
N ILE A 154 -11.06 -11.23 -14.98
CA ILE A 154 -11.68 -10.42 -13.92
C ILE A 154 -13.14 -10.16 -14.26
N LYS A 155 -14.02 -10.55 -13.35
CA LYS A 155 -15.46 -10.40 -13.49
C LYS A 155 -16.03 -9.52 -12.40
N PHE A 156 -16.90 -8.61 -12.79
CA PHE A 156 -17.67 -7.76 -11.90
C PHE A 156 -19.14 -8.05 -12.09
N GLU A 157 -19.82 -8.40 -11.03
CA GLU A 157 -21.24 -8.80 -11.04
C GLU A 157 -22.02 -8.05 -9.96
N ASP A 158 -23.32 -7.98 -10.11
CA ASP A 158 -24.28 -7.42 -9.14
C ASP A 158 -23.92 -5.98 -8.70
N ILE A 159 -23.44 -5.15 -9.63
CA ILE A 159 -23.07 -3.77 -9.31
C ILE A 159 -24.33 -2.96 -8.98
N LYS A 160 -24.37 -2.41 -7.77
CA LYS A 160 -25.43 -1.54 -7.27
C LYS A 160 -24.86 -0.22 -6.81
N VAL A 161 -25.64 0.85 -7.02
CA VAL A 161 -25.28 2.21 -6.61
C VAL A 161 -26.37 2.75 -5.71
N GLU A 162 -26.02 3.13 -4.50
CA GLU A 162 -26.98 3.58 -3.49
C GLU A 162 -26.45 4.84 -2.78
N ASN A 163 -27.37 5.60 -2.17
CA ASN A 163 -26.96 6.70 -1.30
C ASN A 163 -26.23 6.17 -0.06
N ASN A 164 -25.21 6.87 0.37
CA ASN A 164 -24.52 6.54 1.62
C ASN A 164 -25.35 7.02 2.82
N LEU A 165 -26.14 6.13 3.41
CA LEU A 165 -27.00 6.42 4.55
C LEU A 165 -26.21 6.85 5.83
N ASN A 166 -24.95 6.45 5.93
CA ASN A 166 -24.09 6.71 7.09
C ASN A 166 -23.05 7.82 6.84
N GLY A 167 -23.17 8.56 5.75
CA GLY A 167 -22.19 9.59 5.38
C GLY A 167 -22.61 10.40 4.17
N LYS A 168 -21.64 11.15 3.61
CA LYS A 168 -21.86 11.93 2.38
C LYS A 168 -21.56 11.05 1.15
N GLY A 169 -22.30 11.31 0.07
CA GLY A 169 -22.04 10.71 -1.21
C GLY A 169 -22.78 9.41 -1.49
N ILE A 170 -22.21 8.58 -2.33
CA ILE A 170 -22.77 7.29 -2.74
C ILE A 170 -21.88 6.12 -2.34
N ILE A 171 -22.49 4.95 -2.30
CA ILE A 171 -21.80 3.67 -2.16
C ILE A 171 -22.07 2.86 -3.42
N VAL A 172 -21.01 2.26 -3.96
CA VAL A 172 -21.07 1.26 -5.02
C VAL A 172 -20.70 -0.07 -4.40
N THR A 173 -21.59 -1.05 -4.55
CA THR A 173 -21.37 -2.42 -4.09
C THR A 173 -21.39 -3.38 -5.27
N GLY A 174 -20.82 -4.57 -5.11
CA GLY A 174 -20.84 -5.59 -6.12
C GLY A 174 -20.03 -6.81 -5.72
N LYS A 175 -19.91 -7.75 -6.64
CA LYS A 175 -19.07 -8.94 -6.52
C LYS A 175 -17.94 -8.90 -7.52
N LEU A 176 -16.76 -9.31 -7.08
CA LEU A 176 -15.54 -9.37 -7.88
C LEU A 176 -14.99 -10.78 -7.85
N SER A 177 -14.72 -11.35 -9.02
CA SER A 177 -14.02 -12.64 -9.16
C SER A 177 -12.72 -12.45 -9.93
N ASN A 178 -11.69 -13.19 -9.51
CA ASN A 178 -10.40 -13.27 -10.19
C ASN A 178 -10.13 -14.74 -10.55
N ASP A 179 -10.32 -15.08 -11.81
CA ASP A 179 -10.13 -16.45 -12.34
C ASP A 179 -8.67 -16.70 -12.79
N SER A 180 -7.75 -15.77 -12.46
CA SER A 180 -6.35 -15.91 -12.83
C SER A 180 -5.53 -16.67 -11.78
N PHE A 181 -4.33 -17.09 -12.17
CA PHE A 181 -3.36 -17.77 -11.32
C PHE A 181 -2.52 -16.81 -10.43
N ALA A 182 -2.80 -15.50 -10.48
CA ALA A 182 -2.09 -14.49 -9.69
C ALA A 182 -3.04 -13.50 -9.02
N GLY A 183 -2.65 -13.02 -7.86
CA GLY A 183 -3.33 -11.91 -7.18
C GLY A 183 -3.12 -10.58 -7.91
N ILE A 184 -4.07 -9.67 -7.77
CA ILE A 184 -4.07 -8.39 -8.47
C ILE A 184 -4.57 -7.27 -7.57
N ASP A 185 -3.94 -6.09 -7.71
CA ASP A 185 -4.40 -4.87 -7.07
C ASP A 185 -5.24 -4.03 -8.03
N PHE A 186 -6.39 -3.59 -7.54
CA PHE A 186 -7.33 -2.78 -8.29
C PHE A 186 -7.58 -1.43 -7.64
N GLY A 187 -7.76 -0.43 -8.52
CA GLY A 187 -8.44 0.82 -8.23
C GLY A 187 -9.73 0.94 -9.04
N ALA A 188 -10.59 1.83 -8.59
CA ALA A 188 -11.79 2.22 -9.31
C ALA A 188 -11.88 3.73 -9.38
N GLU A 189 -12.29 4.27 -10.51
CA GLU A 189 -12.55 5.68 -10.74
C GLU A 189 -14.01 5.89 -11.09
N ALA A 190 -14.61 6.93 -10.55
CA ALA A 190 -16.00 7.29 -10.78
C ALA A 190 -16.13 8.53 -11.65
N TYR A 191 -16.98 8.46 -12.66
CA TYR A 191 -17.22 9.51 -13.64
C TYR A 191 -18.71 9.84 -13.77
N GLY A 192 -19.00 11.13 -13.94
CA GLY A 192 -20.31 11.68 -14.20
C GLY A 192 -20.55 11.98 -15.67
N PHE A 193 -21.47 12.91 -15.92
CA PHE A 193 -21.73 13.44 -17.25
C PHE A 193 -20.48 14.13 -17.83
N ASN A 194 -20.33 14.05 -19.16
CA ASN A 194 -19.20 14.63 -19.90
C ASN A 194 -17.84 14.21 -19.36
N ASP A 195 -17.72 12.95 -18.88
CA ASP A 195 -16.52 12.38 -18.30
C ASP A 195 -15.97 13.18 -17.10
N PHE A 196 -16.84 13.87 -16.37
CA PHE A 196 -16.43 14.57 -15.16
C PHE A 196 -15.93 13.60 -14.10
N PHE A 197 -14.66 13.70 -13.72
CA PHE A 197 -14.02 12.85 -12.72
C PHE A 197 -14.43 13.24 -11.30
N TYR A 198 -15.08 12.33 -10.60
CA TYR A 198 -15.49 12.54 -9.20
C TYR A 198 -14.46 12.08 -8.18
N GLY A 199 -13.65 11.10 -8.51
CA GLY A 199 -12.66 10.57 -7.59
C GLY A 199 -12.30 9.12 -7.86
N ALA A 200 -11.33 8.65 -7.08
CA ALA A 200 -10.85 7.27 -7.14
C ALA A 200 -10.99 6.59 -5.77
N ALA A 201 -11.18 5.28 -5.80
CA ALA A 201 -11.21 4.40 -4.63
C ALA A 201 -10.26 3.22 -4.86
N TYR A 202 -9.60 2.78 -3.79
CA TYR A 202 -8.73 1.61 -3.83
C TYR A 202 -9.50 0.38 -3.34
N ILE A 203 -9.54 -0.68 -4.17
CA ILE A 203 -10.22 -1.93 -3.85
C ILE A 203 -9.32 -2.86 -3.03
N GLY A 204 -8.03 -2.74 -3.23
CA GLY A 204 -7.04 -3.61 -2.62
C GLY A 204 -6.68 -4.82 -3.46
N ASN A 205 -5.96 -5.74 -2.81
CA ASN A 205 -5.56 -6.99 -3.43
C ASN A 205 -6.74 -7.95 -3.55
N VAL A 206 -6.88 -8.56 -4.72
CA VAL A 206 -7.79 -9.67 -4.98
C VAL A 206 -6.95 -10.89 -5.31
N GLU A 207 -6.94 -11.85 -4.41
CA GLU A 207 -6.13 -13.06 -4.53
C GLU A 207 -6.48 -13.88 -5.78
N LYS A 208 -5.54 -14.73 -6.21
CA LYS A 208 -5.77 -15.70 -7.28
C LYS A 208 -6.99 -16.58 -6.97
N GLU A 209 -7.73 -16.96 -8.01
CA GLU A 209 -8.87 -17.88 -7.92
C GLU A 209 -9.98 -17.42 -6.96
N THR A 210 -10.01 -16.13 -6.62
CA THR A 210 -11.07 -15.56 -5.78
C THR A 210 -12.40 -15.58 -6.48
N LYS A 211 -13.45 -16.04 -5.79
CA LYS A 211 -14.83 -16.06 -6.29
C LYS A 211 -15.72 -15.16 -5.45
N ASN A 212 -16.54 -14.35 -6.12
CA ASN A 212 -17.62 -13.55 -5.53
C ASN A 212 -17.21 -12.70 -4.31
N LYS A 213 -15.99 -12.17 -4.28
CA LYS A 213 -15.55 -11.25 -3.23
C LYS A 213 -16.44 -10.01 -3.24
N PHE A 214 -17.11 -9.74 -2.12
CA PHE A 214 -17.89 -8.51 -1.97
C PHE A 214 -16.97 -7.29 -2.01
N ILE A 215 -17.32 -6.31 -2.83
CA ILE A 215 -16.64 -5.00 -2.89
C ILE A 215 -17.61 -3.89 -2.46
N LYS A 216 -17.05 -2.89 -1.78
CA LYS A 216 -17.76 -1.68 -1.35
C LYS A 216 -16.87 -0.47 -1.56
N LEU A 217 -17.29 0.43 -2.43
CA LEU A 217 -16.58 1.65 -2.78
C LEU A 217 -17.40 2.86 -2.34
N SER A 218 -16.78 3.86 -1.74
CA SER A 218 -17.44 5.07 -1.30
C SER A 218 -16.89 6.27 -2.07
N PHE A 219 -17.81 7.07 -2.63
CA PHE A 219 -17.49 8.29 -3.38
C PHE A 219 -18.23 9.47 -2.75
N SER A 220 -17.55 10.19 -1.86
CA SER A 220 -18.13 11.28 -1.07
C SER A 220 -18.45 12.54 -1.88
N GLN A 221 -17.86 12.69 -3.06
CA GLN A 221 -18.05 13.83 -3.94
C GLN A 221 -19.31 13.72 -4.82
N ILE A 222 -19.86 12.51 -4.99
CA ILE A 222 -21.08 12.27 -5.78
C ILE A 222 -22.28 12.45 -4.89
N LYS A 223 -23.16 13.41 -5.20
CA LYS A 223 -24.29 13.77 -4.33
C LYS A 223 -25.43 12.74 -4.34
N LYS A 224 -25.72 12.16 -5.48
CA LYS A 224 -26.81 11.19 -5.68
C LYS A 224 -26.40 10.13 -6.71
N PRO A 225 -26.97 8.91 -6.66
CA PRO A 225 -26.66 7.83 -7.60
C PRO A 225 -26.77 8.23 -9.07
N SER A 226 -27.79 8.99 -9.46
CA SER A 226 -28.03 9.43 -10.84
C SER A 226 -26.91 10.30 -11.43
N ASP A 227 -26.05 10.88 -10.60
CA ASP A 227 -24.90 11.68 -11.05
C ASP A 227 -23.75 10.78 -11.55
N LEU A 228 -23.68 9.52 -11.10
CA LEU A 228 -22.69 8.54 -11.55
C LEU A 228 -23.11 7.97 -12.90
N LYS A 229 -22.23 8.05 -13.90
CA LYS A 229 -22.46 7.51 -15.24
C LYS A 229 -21.61 6.31 -15.58
N LYS A 230 -20.41 6.30 -15.02
CA LYS A 230 -19.44 5.28 -15.39
C LYS A 230 -18.47 5.00 -14.24
N ILE A 231 -18.07 3.73 -14.12
CA ILE A 231 -16.97 3.29 -13.23
C ILE A 231 -15.92 2.62 -14.10
N ILE A 232 -14.67 3.05 -13.93
CA ILE A 232 -13.51 2.44 -14.59
C ILE A 232 -12.70 1.70 -13.54
N PHE A 233 -12.60 0.38 -13.68
CA PHE A 233 -11.71 -0.45 -12.89
C PHE A 233 -10.35 -0.55 -13.59
N TYR A 234 -9.27 -0.32 -12.85
CA TYR A 234 -7.93 -0.26 -13.40
C TYR A 234 -6.90 -0.86 -12.45
N ARG A 235 -5.75 -1.19 -13.00
CA ARG A 235 -4.52 -1.51 -12.26
C ARG A 235 -3.40 -0.58 -12.72
N THR A 236 -2.31 -0.54 -11.95
CA THR A 236 -1.15 0.34 -12.24
C THR A 236 0.16 -0.46 -12.26
N PRO A 237 0.36 -1.39 -13.22
CA PRO A 237 1.63 -2.08 -13.34
C PRO A 237 2.72 -1.09 -13.75
N SER A 238 3.90 -1.18 -13.11
CA SER A 238 5.05 -0.33 -13.41
C SER A 238 4.71 1.18 -13.49
N ASN A 239 3.79 1.64 -12.62
CA ASN A 239 3.25 3.00 -12.59
C ASN A 239 2.47 3.43 -13.85
N LYS A 240 2.13 2.49 -14.74
CA LYS A 240 1.27 2.75 -15.90
C LYS A 240 -0.17 2.32 -15.59
N ARG A 241 -1.13 3.18 -15.92
CA ARG A 241 -2.56 2.85 -15.77
C ARG A 241 -2.99 1.90 -16.88
N GLU A 242 -3.60 0.78 -16.50
CA GLU A 242 -4.18 -0.21 -17.40
C GLU A 242 -5.65 -0.42 -17.04
N ILE A 243 -6.56 -0.12 -17.97
CA ILE A 243 -8.00 -0.30 -17.78
C ILE A 243 -8.34 -1.79 -17.91
N ILE A 244 -9.00 -2.33 -16.90
CA ILE A 244 -9.47 -3.70 -16.85
C ILE A 244 -10.92 -3.79 -17.30
N LYS A 245 -11.78 -2.90 -16.78
CA LYS A 245 -13.20 -2.88 -17.08
C LYS A 245 -13.78 -1.49 -16.99
N GLU A 246 -14.66 -1.16 -17.91
CA GLU A 246 -15.54 0.00 -17.84
C GLU A 246 -16.97 -0.48 -17.67
N ILE A 247 -17.69 0.06 -16.71
CA ILE A 247 -19.09 -0.26 -16.44
C ILE A 247 -19.91 1.02 -16.52
N THR A 248 -20.80 1.10 -17.50
CA THR A 248 -21.77 2.18 -17.63
C THR A 248 -22.92 1.93 -16.65
N ILE A 249 -23.31 2.94 -15.91
CA ILE A 249 -24.41 2.88 -14.95
C ILE A 249 -25.65 3.46 -15.63
N ASN A 250 -26.52 2.57 -16.07
CA ASN A 250 -27.84 2.91 -16.60
C ASN A 250 -28.82 2.98 -15.43
N GLN A 251 -29.28 4.17 -15.11
CA GLN A 251 -30.33 4.42 -14.10
C GLN A 251 -31.52 5.08 -14.75
#